data_68d4b5ada978d92f8daf8d80dbd7583a
#
_entry.id   68d4b5ada978d92f8daf8d80dbd7583a
#
_cell.length_a   1.000
_cell.length_b   1.000
_cell.length_c   1.000
_cell.angle_alpha   90.00
_cell.angle_beta   90.00
_cell.angle_gamma   90.00
#
_symmetry.space_group_name_H-M   'P 1'
#
loop_
_entity.id
_entity.type
_entity.pdbx_description
1 polymer ?
#
loop_
_entity_poly.entity_id
_entity_poly.type
_entity_poly.pdbx_seq_one_letter_code
_entity_poly.pdbx_strand_id
1 'polypeptide(L)'
;DIEDPLPYDITSPEIKIEDKDYAIWYSDMNEEEEKYYGKVMTIKGRTLLGGGLDDDEFVIGRHIMTCCIEDIQFGGLVAKYEKSQELEHGGWAVMTAKVEKEYNHMYQSEGPVFHVLSVEKVSAPEEEVATFY
;
A
#
# COMPACT_ATOMS: atom_id res chain seq x y z
N ASP A 1 16.40 16.35 18.09
CA ASP A 1 15.19 15.61 17.93
C ASP A 1 15.45 14.26 17.27
N ILE A 2 15.17 13.20 17.98
CA ILE A 2 15.44 11.85 17.49
C ILE A 2 14.13 11.20 17.12
N GLU A 3 13.97 10.89 15.84
CA GLU A 3 12.81 10.12 15.39
C GLU A 3 13.07 8.65 15.67
N ASP A 4 12.00 7.92 15.95
CA ASP A 4 12.10 6.48 16.11
C ASP A 4 12.53 5.89 14.76
N PRO A 5 13.47 4.96 14.77
CA PRO A 5 13.89 4.34 13.51
C PRO A 5 12.75 3.54 12.90
N LEU A 6 12.72 3.50 11.56
CA LEU A 6 11.77 2.67 10.84
C LEU A 6 12.06 1.18 11.14
N PRO A 7 11.04 0.34 11.19
CA PRO A 7 11.21 -1.09 11.47
C PRO A 7 11.74 -1.90 10.28
N TYR A 8 12.12 -1.22 9.20
CA TYR A 8 12.68 -1.84 7.99
C TYR A 8 13.78 -0.95 7.44
N ASP A 9 14.62 -1.51 6.57
CA ASP A 9 15.75 -0.78 5.99
C ASP A 9 15.31 0.04 4.78
N ILE A 10 15.07 1.34 4.98
CA ILE A 10 14.65 2.26 3.93
C ILE A 10 15.72 2.46 2.85
N THR A 11 16.98 2.13 3.14
CA THR A 11 18.06 2.28 2.16
C THR A 11 18.13 1.12 1.19
N SER A 12 17.48 0.00 1.51
CA SER A 12 17.45 -1.16 0.62
C SER A 12 16.62 -0.86 -0.63
N PRO A 13 17.05 -1.32 -1.83
CA PRO A 13 16.25 -1.16 -3.04
C PRO A 13 14.99 -2.02 -3.05
N GLU A 14 14.93 -3.05 -2.22
CA GLU A 14 13.75 -3.91 -2.07
C GLU A 14 13.36 -3.92 -0.59
N ILE A 15 12.11 -3.57 -0.31
CA ILE A 15 11.61 -3.42 1.05
C ILE A 15 10.36 -4.29 1.23
N LYS A 16 10.42 -5.20 2.21
CA LYS A 16 9.27 -6.02 2.57
C LYS A 16 8.65 -5.44 3.84
N ILE A 17 7.36 -5.17 3.79
CA ILE A 17 6.62 -4.61 4.93
C ILE A 17 5.86 -5.74 5.62
N GLU A 18 6.19 -5.98 6.88
CA GLU A 18 5.47 -6.97 7.69
C GLU A 18 4.07 -6.43 8.04
N ASP A 19 3.14 -7.34 8.33
CA ASP A 19 1.76 -6.94 8.65
C ASP A 19 1.71 -5.92 9.79
N LYS A 20 2.50 -6.13 10.83
CA LYS A 20 2.52 -5.24 12.01
C LYS A 20 3.08 -3.85 11.71
N ASP A 21 3.77 -3.69 10.59
CA ASP A 21 4.44 -2.43 10.24
C ASP A 21 3.67 -1.61 9.20
N TYR A 22 2.52 -2.09 8.75
CA TYR A 22 1.77 -1.44 7.67
C TYR A 22 1.42 0.01 7.99
N ALA A 23 0.90 0.28 9.18
CA ALA A 23 0.47 1.64 9.54
C ALA A 23 1.66 2.61 9.57
N ILE A 24 2.79 2.18 10.14
CA ILE A 24 4.00 2.99 10.18
C ILE A 24 4.51 3.26 8.76
N TRP A 25 4.55 2.22 7.93
CA TRP A 25 4.97 2.37 6.54
C TRP A 25 4.06 3.33 5.77
N TYR A 26 2.74 3.15 5.89
CA TYR A 26 1.80 3.98 5.14
C TYR A 26 1.91 5.45 5.53
N SER A 27 2.06 5.73 6.82
CA SER A 27 2.26 7.08 7.32
C SER A 27 3.54 7.69 6.77
N ASP A 28 4.66 6.94 6.82
CA ASP A 28 5.94 7.44 6.32
C ASP A 28 5.91 7.62 4.81
N MET A 29 5.26 6.72 4.08
CA MET A 29 5.09 6.85 2.63
C MET A 29 4.37 8.16 2.26
N ASN A 30 3.35 8.53 3.01
CA ASN A 30 2.61 9.76 2.74
C ASN A 30 3.36 11.02 3.14
N GLU A 31 4.14 10.96 4.19
CA GLU A 31 4.89 12.14 4.67
C GLU A 31 6.22 12.32 3.97
N GLU A 32 6.85 11.21 3.58
CA GLU A 32 8.22 11.19 3.04
C GLU A 32 8.28 10.40 1.75
N GLU A 33 7.34 10.63 0.85
CA GLU A 33 7.17 9.83 -0.36
C GLU A 33 8.43 9.75 -1.23
N GLU A 34 9.24 10.81 -1.23
CA GLU A 34 10.46 10.86 -2.04
C GLU A 34 11.45 9.74 -1.68
N LYS A 35 11.41 9.25 -0.45
CA LYS A 35 12.30 8.16 -0.02
C LYS A 35 11.97 6.84 -0.70
N TYR A 36 10.76 6.69 -1.21
CA TYR A 36 10.26 5.41 -1.72
C TYR A 36 10.27 5.31 -3.25
N TYR A 37 10.37 6.42 -3.96
CA TYR A 37 10.33 6.38 -5.42
C TYR A 37 11.49 5.58 -6.00
N GLY A 38 11.17 4.70 -6.95
CA GLY A 38 12.14 3.81 -7.57
C GLY A 38 12.41 2.52 -6.81
N LYS A 39 11.87 2.38 -5.61
CA LYS A 39 12.08 1.17 -4.80
C LYS A 39 11.02 0.12 -5.09
N VAL A 40 11.39 -1.13 -4.87
CA VAL A 40 10.47 -2.26 -4.97
C VAL A 40 9.94 -2.56 -3.57
N MET A 41 8.60 -2.62 -3.45
CA MET A 41 7.92 -2.85 -2.17
C MET A 41 7.12 -4.14 -2.24
N THR A 42 7.11 -4.88 -1.14
CA THR A 42 6.21 -6.03 -0.97
C THR A 42 5.30 -5.73 0.21
N ILE A 43 4.00 -5.67 -0.03
CA ILE A 43 3.01 -5.38 1.00
C ILE A 43 1.82 -6.34 0.89
N LYS A 44 1.10 -6.51 1.98
CA LYS A 44 -0.14 -7.27 2.02
C LYS A 44 -1.30 -6.32 2.30
N GLY A 45 -2.37 -6.43 1.51
CA GLY A 45 -3.55 -5.61 1.72
C GLY A 45 -4.76 -6.14 0.99
N ARG A 46 -5.87 -5.44 1.15
CA ARG A 46 -7.09 -5.72 0.38
C ARG A 46 -6.98 -5.09 -1.00
N THR A 47 -7.53 -5.77 -1.98
CA THR A 47 -7.58 -5.26 -3.36
C THR A 47 -8.98 -4.74 -3.64
N LEU A 48 -9.06 -3.49 -4.10
CA LEU A 48 -10.33 -2.83 -4.41
C LEU A 48 -10.39 -2.50 -5.90
N LEU A 49 -11.52 -2.79 -6.51
CA LEU A 49 -11.78 -2.55 -7.92
C LEU A 49 -12.97 -1.59 -8.07
N GLY A 50 -13.13 -1.00 -9.25
CA GLY A 50 -14.25 -0.12 -9.54
C GLY A 50 -14.06 1.27 -8.93
N GLY A 51 -15.18 1.96 -8.66
CA GLY A 51 -15.12 3.27 -8.01
C GLY A 51 -14.35 4.35 -8.78
N GLY A 52 -14.35 4.29 -10.11
CA GLY A 52 -13.61 5.25 -10.94
C GLY A 52 -12.23 4.78 -11.38
N LEU A 53 -11.78 3.63 -10.87
CA LEU A 53 -10.50 3.05 -11.32
C LEU A 53 -10.63 2.56 -12.77
N ASP A 54 -9.52 2.66 -13.52
CA ASP A 54 -9.45 2.08 -14.86
C ASP A 54 -9.34 0.56 -14.78
N ASP A 55 -9.55 -0.13 -15.90
CA ASP A 55 -9.53 -1.60 -15.94
C ASP A 55 -8.15 -2.18 -15.60
N ASP A 56 -7.08 -1.42 -15.79
CA ASP A 56 -5.72 -1.84 -15.46
C ASP A 56 -5.25 -1.31 -14.11
N GLU A 57 -6.19 -0.91 -13.27
CA GLU A 57 -5.88 -0.37 -11.95
C GLU A 57 -6.62 -1.10 -10.84
N PHE A 58 -6.00 -1.17 -9.69
CA PHE A 58 -6.69 -1.51 -8.46
C PHE A 58 -6.09 -0.65 -7.33
N VAL A 59 -6.79 -0.56 -6.22
CA VAL A 59 -6.23 0.02 -5.00
C VAL A 59 -5.86 -1.12 -4.08
N ILE A 60 -4.69 -1.04 -3.47
CA ILE A 60 -4.30 -1.97 -2.43
C ILE A 60 -4.09 -1.21 -1.14
N GLY A 61 -4.67 -1.71 -0.06
CA GLY A 61 -4.55 -1.03 1.23
C GLY A 61 -5.17 -1.81 2.37
N ARG A 62 -5.16 -1.19 3.53
CA ARG A 62 -5.74 -1.74 4.76
C ARG A 62 -6.43 -0.64 5.55
N HIS A 63 -7.37 -1.04 6.38
CA HIS A 63 -7.92 -0.13 7.38
C HIS A 63 -6.86 0.11 8.44
N ILE A 64 -6.73 1.36 8.88
CA ILE A 64 -5.73 1.77 9.87
C ILE A 64 -6.44 2.46 11.02
N MET A 65 -6.11 2.05 12.23
CA MET A 65 -6.61 2.67 13.46
C MET A 65 -5.47 3.44 14.11
N THR A 66 -5.67 4.75 14.32
CA THR A 66 -4.61 5.58 14.91
C THR A 66 -4.63 5.55 16.43
N CYS A 67 -5.77 5.80 17.06
CA CYS A 67 -5.86 5.77 18.53
C CYS A 67 -7.06 4.99 19.04
N CYS A 68 -8.18 4.98 18.30
CA CYS A 68 -9.39 4.31 18.77
C CYS A 68 -10.27 3.91 17.61
N ILE A 69 -11.30 3.13 17.88
CA ILE A 69 -12.19 2.57 16.86
C ILE A 69 -12.80 3.66 15.96
N GLU A 70 -13.10 4.83 16.51
CA GLU A 70 -13.69 5.91 15.72
C GLU A 70 -12.74 6.49 14.67
N ASP A 71 -11.44 6.22 14.78
CA ASP A 71 -10.43 6.77 13.86
C ASP A 71 -10.03 5.79 12.76
N ILE A 72 -10.77 4.70 12.60
CA ILE A 72 -10.44 3.73 11.55
C ILE A 72 -10.71 4.34 10.17
N GLN A 73 -9.67 4.37 9.33
CA GLN A 73 -9.76 4.86 7.95
C GLN A 73 -9.01 3.90 7.04
N PHE A 74 -9.46 3.81 5.79
CA PHE A 74 -8.77 2.99 4.81
C PHE A 74 -7.56 3.74 4.26
N GLY A 75 -6.38 3.14 4.33
CA GLY A 75 -5.14 3.69 3.77
C GLY A 75 -4.64 2.80 2.65
N GLY A 76 -4.70 3.28 1.41
CA GLY A 76 -4.25 2.53 0.26
C GLY A 76 -3.72 3.42 -0.84
N LEU A 77 -3.13 2.80 -1.85
CA LEU A 77 -2.56 3.47 -3.00
C LEU A 77 -2.96 2.76 -4.28
N VAL A 78 -2.96 3.49 -5.39
CA VAL A 78 -3.28 2.95 -6.70
C VAL A 78 -2.13 2.09 -7.21
N ALA A 79 -2.48 0.95 -7.80
CA ALA A 79 -1.54 0.03 -8.43
C ALA A 79 -1.95 -0.17 -9.90
N LYS A 80 -0.95 -0.18 -10.79
CA LYS A 80 -1.11 -0.46 -12.21
C LYS A 80 -0.78 -1.93 -12.47
N TYR A 81 -1.74 -2.64 -13.03
CA TYR A 81 -1.63 -4.09 -13.23
C TYR A 81 -2.59 -4.52 -14.33
N GLU A 82 -2.06 -5.07 -15.42
CA GLU A 82 -2.89 -5.47 -16.57
C GLU A 82 -3.98 -6.46 -16.20
N LYS A 83 -3.72 -7.34 -15.23
CA LYS A 83 -4.65 -8.38 -14.81
C LYS A 83 -5.51 -7.95 -13.61
N SER A 84 -5.72 -6.65 -13.42
CA SER A 84 -6.49 -6.15 -12.28
C SER A 84 -7.88 -6.76 -12.19
N GLN A 85 -8.53 -7.01 -13.33
CA GLN A 85 -9.89 -7.55 -13.34
C GLN A 85 -9.97 -9.02 -12.91
N GLU A 86 -8.83 -9.71 -12.79
CA GLU A 86 -8.78 -11.07 -12.26
C GLU A 86 -8.73 -11.09 -10.73
N LEU A 87 -8.55 -9.91 -10.12
CA LEU A 87 -8.53 -9.82 -8.65
C LEU A 87 -9.94 -9.75 -8.09
N GLU A 88 -10.09 -10.13 -6.83
CA GLU A 88 -11.36 -10.08 -6.13
C GLU A 88 -11.50 -8.76 -5.38
N HIS A 89 -12.60 -8.06 -5.58
CA HIS A 89 -12.89 -6.84 -4.84
C HIS A 89 -13.06 -7.17 -3.36
N GLY A 90 -12.24 -6.57 -2.51
CA GLY A 90 -12.23 -6.83 -1.08
C GLY A 90 -11.41 -8.05 -0.67
N GLY A 91 -10.81 -8.76 -1.63
CA GLY A 91 -9.93 -9.88 -1.33
C GLY A 91 -8.60 -9.42 -0.76
N TRP A 92 -7.78 -10.38 -0.33
CA TRP A 92 -6.45 -10.10 0.23
C TRP A 92 -5.37 -10.62 -0.71
N ALA A 93 -4.30 -9.84 -0.83
CA ALA A 93 -3.19 -10.20 -1.70
C ALA A 93 -1.87 -9.69 -1.14
N VAL A 94 -0.79 -10.39 -1.49
CA VAL A 94 0.58 -9.90 -1.32
C VAL A 94 1.01 -9.38 -2.68
N MET A 95 1.40 -8.12 -2.73
CA MET A 95 1.81 -7.46 -3.96
C MET A 95 3.27 -7.04 -3.86
N THR A 96 4.03 -7.31 -4.92
CA THR A 96 5.37 -6.76 -5.09
C THR A 96 5.32 -5.80 -6.27
N ALA A 97 5.76 -4.57 -6.06
CA ALA A 97 5.65 -3.53 -7.07
C ALA A 97 6.75 -2.49 -6.93
N LYS A 98 7.06 -1.82 -8.04
CA LYS A 98 7.96 -0.68 -8.03
C LYS A 98 7.15 0.59 -7.82
N VAL A 99 7.63 1.46 -6.94
CA VAL A 99 6.96 2.72 -6.63
C VAL A 99 7.46 3.79 -7.60
N GLU A 100 6.53 4.41 -8.34
CA GLU A 100 6.87 5.49 -9.28
C GLU A 100 6.06 6.73 -8.94
N LYS A 101 6.66 7.91 -9.18
CA LYS A 101 5.95 9.18 -9.07
C LYS A 101 5.31 9.51 -10.40
N GLU A 102 3.99 9.59 -10.42
CA GLU A 102 3.29 9.94 -11.64
C GLU A 102 1.91 10.54 -11.34
N TYR A 103 1.35 11.26 -12.28
CA TYR A 103 -0.02 11.75 -12.18
C TYR A 103 -0.96 10.55 -12.20
N ASN A 104 -1.94 10.56 -11.32
CA ASN A 104 -3.00 9.55 -11.35
C ASN A 104 -4.36 10.26 -11.18
N HIS A 105 -5.31 9.88 -12.03
CA HIS A 105 -6.64 10.49 -12.04
C HIS A 105 -7.39 10.32 -10.72
N MET A 106 -7.12 9.25 -9.98
CA MET A 106 -7.75 9.03 -8.68
C MET A 106 -7.24 10.01 -7.64
N TYR A 107 -5.96 10.38 -7.71
CA TYR A 107 -5.37 11.37 -6.81
C TYR A 107 -5.64 12.81 -7.27
N GLN A 108 -5.88 13.01 -8.56
CA GLN A 108 -5.95 14.32 -9.22
C GLN A 108 -4.66 15.12 -9.02
N SER A 109 -3.55 14.43 -8.94
CA SER A 109 -2.21 15.01 -8.72
C SER A 109 -1.17 13.94 -8.97
N GLU A 110 0.10 14.34 -8.94
CA GLU A 110 1.21 13.38 -8.91
C GLU A 110 1.30 12.76 -7.52
N GLY A 111 1.70 11.52 -7.47
CA GLY A 111 1.88 10.80 -6.23
C GLY A 111 2.42 9.40 -6.48
N PRO A 112 2.56 8.62 -5.40
CA PRO A 112 3.11 7.27 -5.53
C PRO A 112 2.08 6.32 -6.16
N VAL A 113 2.51 5.67 -7.25
CA VAL A 113 1.73 4.65 -7.93
C VAL A 113 2.58 3.39 -7.99
N PHE A 114 1.99 2.26 -7.61
CA PHE A 114 2.66 0.98 -7.67
C PHE A 114 2.59 0.42 -9.09
N HIS A 115 3.74 0.08 -9.66
CA HIS A 115 3.81 -0.67 -10.91
C HIS A 115 4.06 -2.13 -10.57
N VAL A 116 3.05 -2.95 -10.70
CA VAL A 116 3.02 -4.30 -10.15
C VAL A 116 3.97 -5.23 -10.88
N LEU A 117 4.79 -5.95 -10.12
CA LEU A 117 5.67 -7.01 -10.61
C LEU A 117 5.02 -8.37 -10.38
N SER A 118 4.36 -8.57 -9.24
CA SER A 118 3.65 -9.80 -8.94
C SER A 118 2.55 -9.57 -7.92
N VAL A 119 1.50 -10.37 -8.00
CA VAL A 119 0.39 -10.39 -7.03
C VAL A 119 0.06 -11.83 -6.73
N GLU A 120 -0.04 -12.15 -5.44
CA GLU A 120 -0.48 -13.46 -4.99
C GLU A 120 -1.70 -13.30 -4.09
N LYS A 121 -2.79 -13.97 -4.43
CA LYS A 121 -3.99 -13.97 -3.59
C LYS A 121 -3.70 -14.78 -2.32
N VAL A 122 -4.06 -14.22 -1.17
CA VAL A 122 -3.82 -14.86 0.12
C VAL A 122 -5.08 -14.75 0.98
N SER A 123 -5.13 -15.49 2.07
CA SER A 123 -6.19 -15.34 3.05
C SER A 123 -5.93 -14.11 3.90
N ALA A 124 -7.00 -13.60 4.52
CA ALA A 124 -6.90 -12.44 5.41
C ALA A 124 -5.91 -12.73 6.55
N PRO A 125 -5.13 -11.73 6.96
CA PRO A 125 -4.29 -11.89 8.13
C PRO A 125 -5.16 -11.97 9.40
N GLU A 126 -4.57 -12.47 10.48
CA GLU A 126 -5.29 -12.59 11.74
C GLU A 126 -5.81 -11.23 12.21
N GLU A 127 -5.00 -10.18 12.09
CA GLU A 127 -5.41 -8.82 12.41
C GLU A 127 -5.52 -8.01 11.12
N GLU A 128 -6.76 -7.75 10.70
CA GLU A 128 -7.02 -7.06 9.43
C GLU A 128 -6.81 -5.55 9.53
N VAL A 129 -7.08 -4.97 10.70
CA VAL A 129 -6.88 -3.54 10.93
C VAL A 129 -5.45 -3.30 11.38
N ALA A 130 -4.74 -2.43 10.66
CA ALA A 130 -3.37 -2.08 11.00
C ALA A 130 -3.35 -1.05 12.12
N THR A 131 -2.37 -1.17 13.01
CA THR A 131 -2.21 -0.25 14.14
C THR A 131 -0.76 0.21 14.21
N PHE A 132 -0.53 1.26 15.02
CA PHE A 132 0.83 1.79 15.23
C PHE A 132 1.53 1.11 16.43
N TYR A 133 1.14 -0.09 16.77
CA TYR A 133 1.61 -0.89 17.91
C TYR A 133 0.82 -0.61 19.19
#